data_afc721f653bb8e158eb4453747302a61
#
_entry.id   afc721f653bb8e158eb4453747302a61
#
_cell.length_a   1.000
_cell.length_b   1.000
_cell.length_c   1.000
_cell.angle_alpha   90.00
_cell.angle_beta   90.00
_cell.angle_gamma   90.00
#
_symmetry.space_group_name_H-M   'P 1'
#
loop_
_entity.id
_entity.type
_entity.pdbx_description
1 polymer ?
#
loop_
_entity_poly.entity_id
_entity_poly.type
_entity_poly.pdbx_seq_one_letter_code
_entity_poly.pdbx_strand_id
1 'polypeptide(L)'
;LIATLGWRSIFFINLPVGFAAWLLARKFLPPDPLSRRATAFDWPGAVLQMLFLLSFIVLLEPPSISISGSEPLPVSRWLLLALCTILGVLFVRVERESKSPLVDFSLFRIRSFALANLAGFLTFISFSAVSVLTPFFLEEVLGLTPDQAGLFMTAIPLTILVVAPLSGRFSDQVGTQGLAALGGLIGAAPLFWMAGLTGLGFVPDVSRL
;
A
#
# COMPACT_ATOMS: atom_id res chain seq x y z
N LEU A 1 20.35 7.24 -13.26
CA LEU A 1 19.88 5.99 -13.91
C LEU A 1 18.89 6.29 -15.04
N ILE A 2 17.84 7.08 -14.78
CA ILE A 2 16.84 7.42 -15.82
C ILE A 2 17.46 8.22 -16.95
N ALA A 3 18.29 9.22 -16.62
CA ALA A 3 18.93 10.09 -17.60
C ALA A 3 19.96 9.37 -18.50
N THR A 4 20.56 8.26 -18.04
CA THR A 4 21.61 7.55 -18.75
C THR A 4 21.15 6.24 -19.40
N LEU A 5 20.27 5.49 -18.73
CA LEU A 5 19.86 4.14 -19.13
C LEU A 5 18.37 4.05 -19.51
N GLY A 6 17.66 5.17 -19.41
CA GLY A 6 16.23 5.24 -19.66
C GLY A 6 15.37 4.62 -18.54
N TRP A 7 14.07 4.89 -18.58
CA TRP A 7 13.11 4.46 -17.55
C TRP A 7 13.00 2.94 -17.36
N ARG A 8 13.30 2.17 -18.42
CA ARG A 8 13.24 0.71 -18.38
C ARG A 8 14.30 0.10 -17.45
N SER A 9 15.40 0.80 -17.20
CA SER A 9 16.47 0.34 -16.29
C SER A 9 16.01 0.12 -14.85
N ILE A 10 14.94 0.82 -14.42
CA ILE A 10 14.34 0.66 -13.09
C ILE A 10 13.84 -0.78 -12.89
N PHE A 11 13.30 -1.40 -13.93
CA PHE A 11 12.81 -2.77 -13.84
C PHE A 11 13.96 -3.78 -13.86
N PHE A 12 15.01 -3.53 -14.64
CA PHE A 12 16.15 -4.44 -14.75
C PHE A 12 16.95 -4.56 -13.45
N ILE A 13 16.97 -3.53 -12.60
CA ILE A 13 17.67 -3.59 -11.31
C ILE A 13 17.04 -4.61 -10.35
N ASN A 14 15.74 -4.90 -10.51
CA ASN A 14 15.06 -5.89 -9.70
C ASN A 14 15.46 -7.34 -10.02
N LEU A 15 15.98 -7.60 -11.22
CA LEU A 15 16.40 -8.96 -11.62
C LEU A 15 17.58 -9.49 -10.80
N PRO A 16 18.73 -8.77 -10.71
CA PRO A 16 19.84 -9.24 -9.87
C PRO A 16 19.47 -9.30 -8.38
N VAL A 17 18.67 -8.34 -7.89
CA VAL A 17 18.21 -8.34 -6.48
C VAL A 17 17.30 -9.55 -6.21
N GLY A 18 16.33 -9.81 -7.08
CA GLY A 18 15.43 -10.96 -6.95
C GLY A 18 16.19 -12.30 -7.06
N PHE A 19 17.17 -12.39 -7.96
CA PHE A 19 18.01 -13.58 -8.09
C PHE A 19 18.87 -13.82 -6.84
N ALA A 20 19.48 -12.77 -6.30
CA ALA A 20 20.24 -12.85 -5.06
C ALA A 20 19.34 -13.27 -3.88
N ALA A 21 18.16 -12.67 -3.75
CA ALA A 21 17.18 -13.05 -2.72
C ALA A 21 16.75 -14.51 -2.83
N TRP A 22 16.50 -15.01 -4.06
CA TRP A 22 16.18 -16.41 -4.31
C TRP A 22 17.32 -17.36 -3.93
N LEU A 23 18.57 -17.03 -4.25
CA LEU A 23 19.74 -17.83 -3.86
C LEU A 23 19.89 -17.90 -2.33
N LEU A 24 19.73 -16.74 -1.65
CA LEU A 24 19.79 -16.66 -0.19
C LEU A 24 18.67 -17.47 0.44
N ALA A 25 17.45 -17.36 -0.06
CA ALA A 25 16.31 -18.13 0.41
C ALA A 25 16.58 -19.65 0.28
N ARG A 26 17.03 -20.11 -0.87
CA ARG A 26 17.38 -21.53 -1.07
C ARG A 26 18.47 -22.03 -0.14
N LYS A 27 19.43 -21.17 0.23
CA LYS A 27 20.57 -21.55 1.06
C LYS A 27 20.22 -21.56 2.56
N PHE A 28 19.41 -20.63 3.01
CA PHE A 28 19.20 -20.38 4.44
C PHE A 28 17.80 -20.76 4.95
N LEU A 29 16.80 -20.90 4.07
CA LEU A 29 15.51 -21.39 4.53
C LEU A 29 15.53 -22.92 4.65
N PRO A 30 15.15 -23.47 5.82
CA PRO A 30 14.97 -24.90 5.94
C PRO A 30 13.84 -25.37 5.01
N PRO A 31 13.92 -26.59 4.49
CA PRO A 31 12.84 -27.16 3.70
C PRO A 31 11.56 -27.22 4.54
N ASP A 32 10.47 -26.79 3.95
CA ASP A 32 9.17 -26.82 4.61
C ASP A 32 8.81 -28.27 4.95
N PRO A 33 8.49 -28.61 6.21
CA PRO A 33 8.08 -29.97 6.54
C PRO A 33 6.82 -30.30 5.73
N LEU A 34 6.95 -31.22 4.79
CA LEU A 34 5.91 -31.71 3.86
C LEU A 34 4.66 -32.28 4.52
N SER A 35 4.55 -32.17 5.83
CA SER A 35 3.49 -32.74 6.67
C SER A 35 2.24 -31.87 6.80
N ARG A 36 2.18 -30.68 6.22
CA ARG A 36 0.92 -29.94 6.19
C ARG A 36 0.04 -30.54 5.09
N ARG A 37 -1.05 -31.20 5.50
CA ARG A 37 -2.13 -31.59 4.63
C ARG A 37 -2.38 -30.43 3.67
N ALA A 38 -2.19 -30.66 2.38
CA ALA A 38 -2.51 -29.68 1.35
C ALA A 38 -4.01 -29.36 1.50
N THR A 39 -4.32 -28.28 2.17
CA THR A 39 -5.67 -27.74 2.19
C THR A 39 -5.98 -27.30 0.76
N ALA A 40 -7.11 -27.75 0.24
CA ALA A 40 -7.52 -27.35 -1.11
C ALA A 40 -7.53 -25.81 -1.18
N PHE A 41 -6.91 -25.26 -2.21
CA PHE A 41 -6.90 -23.82 -2.44
C PHE A 41 -8.31 -23.33 -2.75
N ASP A 42 -8.73 -22.24 -2.15
CA ASP A 42 -10.05 -21.62 -2.37
C ASP A 42 -10.07 -20.80 -3.67
N TRP A 43 -10.22 -21.52 -4.80
CA TRP A 43 -10.33 -20.87 -6.11
C TRP A 43 -11.56 -19.94 -6.23
N PRO A 44 -12.76 -20.32 -5.76
CA PRO A 44 -13.93 -19.44 -5.79
C PRO A 44 -13.71 -18.15 -5.00
N GLY A 45 -13.17 -18.23 -3.79
CA GLY A 45 -12.82 -17.05 -2.97
C GLY A 45 -11.82 -16.16 -3.66
N ALA A 46 -10.73 -16.73 -4.21
CA ALA A 46 -9.70 -15.98 -4.93
C ALA A 46 -10.23 -15.21 -6.15
N VAL A 47 -11.06 -15.87 -6.98
CA VAL A 47 -11.66 -15.23 -8.15
C VAL A 47 -12.62 -14.12 -7.74
N LEU A 48 -13.47 -14.34 -6.74
CA LEU A 48 -14.39 -13.33 -6.25
C LEU A 48 -13.66 -12.14 -5.64
N GLN A 49 -12.58 -12.38 -4.89
CA GLN A 49 -11.74 -11.31 -4.34
C GLN A 49 -11.12 -10.47 -5.46
N MET A 50 -10.58 -11.13 -6.50
CA MET A 50 -10.00 -10.43 -7.65
C MET A 50 -11.06 -9.59 -8.38
N LEU A 51 -12.24 -10.14 -8.64
CA LEU A 51 -13.32 -9.42 -9.30
C LEU A 51 -13.85 -8.25 -8.44
N PHE A 52 -13.96 -8.45 -7.13
CA PHE A 52 -14.33 -7.40 -6.19
C PHE A 52 -13.33 -6.24 -6.21
N LEU A 53 -12.02 -6.54 -6.08
CA LEU A 53 -10.98 -5.51 -6.11
C LEU A 53 -10.93 -4.79 -7.46
N LEU A 54 -11.07 -5.52 -8.57
CA LEU A 54 -11.11 -4.92 -9.89
C LEU A 54 -12.32 -3.99 -10.05
N SER A 55 -13.51 -4.43 -9.63
CA SER A 55 -14.71 -3.60 -9.66
C SER A 55 -14.61 -2.38 -8.76
N PHE A 56 -13.93 -2.49 -7.63
CA PHE A 56 -13.67 -1.39 -6.71
C PHE A 56 -12.72 -0.34 -7.32
N ILE A 57 -11.64 -0.78 -7.98
CA ILE A 57 -10.73 0.13 -8.69
C ILE A 57 -11.47 0.87 -9.81
N VAL A 58 -12.25 0.14 -10.62
CA VAL A 58 -13.05 0.73 -11.71
C VAL A 58 -14.12 1.70 -11.17
N LEU A 59 -14.67 1.45 -9.99
CA LEU A 59 -15.61 2.36 -9.33
C LEU A 59 -14.95 3.68 -8.93
N LEU A 60 -13.71 3.62 -8.43
CA LEU A 60 -12.94 4.81 -8.03
C LEU A 60 -12.53 5.64 -9.23
N GLU A 61 -12.10 4.99 -10.31
CA GLU A 61 -11.67 5.63 -11.54
C GLU A 61 -12.38 4.98 -12.75
N PRO A 62 -13.61 5.42 -13.05
CA PRO A 62 -14.37 4.86 -14.17
C PRO A 62 -13.63 5.07 -15.48
N PRO A 63 -13.37 4.01 -16.25
CA PRO A 63 -12.71 4.14 -17.54
C PRO A 63 -13.56 4.98 -18.48
N SER A 64 -12.97 6.02 -19.04
CA SER A 64 -13.52 6.72 -20.21
C SER A 64 -13.29 5.83 -21.42
N ILE A 65 -14.25 4.95 -21.72
CA ILE A 65 -14.19 4.07 -22.88
C ILE A 65 -14.57 4.88 -24.11
N SER A 66 -13.57 5.48 -24.76
CA SER A 66 -13.73 6.06 -26.10
C SER A 66 -13.61 4.92 -27.12
N ILE A 67 -14.71 4.41 -27.58
CA ILE A 67 -14.73 3.52 -28.75
C ILE A 67 -14.64 4.42 -29.99
N SER A 68 -13.45 4.45 -30.62
CA SER A 68 -13.18 5.01 -31.96
C SER A 68 -14.12 6.15 -32.41
N GLY A 69 -13.89 7.38 -31.92
CA GLY A 69 -14.57 8.57 -32.43
C GLY A 69 -15.98 8.86 -31.90
N SER A 70 -16.51 8.04 -31.00
CA SER A 70 -17.77 8.31 -30.30
C SER A 70 -17.54 8.90 -28.92
N GLU A 71 -18.46 9.74 -28.47
CA GLU A 71 -18.51 10.25 -27.09
C GLU A 71 -18.33 9.10 -26.09
N PRO A 72 -17.49 9.25 -25.05
CA PRO A 72 -17.30 8.20 -24.06
C PRO A 72 -18.64 7.88 -23.39
N LEU A 73 -19.10 6.64 -23.53
CA LEU A 73 -20.32 6.16 -22.87
C LEU A 73 -20.09 6.25 -21.35
N PRO A 74 -20.84 7.09 -20.63
CA PRO A 74 -20.70 7.19 -19.19
C PRO A 74 -21.22 5.88 -18.59
N VAL A 75 -20.30 5.01 -18.15
CA VAL A 75 -20.69 3.85 -17.35
C VAL A 75 -21.32 4.40 -16.07
N SER A 76 -22.59 4.10 -15.85
CA SER A 76 -23.31 4.62 -14.70
C SER A 76 -22.58 4.21 -13.41
N ARG A 77 -22.14 5.19 -12.63
CA ARG A 77 -21.48 4.94 -11.34
C ARG A 77 -22.34 4.10 -10.39
N TRP A 78 -23.65 4.20 -10.52
CA TRP A 78 -24.59 3.39 -9.74
C TRP A 78 -24.54 1.90 -10.09
N LEU A 79 -24.36 1.57 -11.37
CA LEU A 79 -24.16 0.19 -11.81
C LEU A 79 -22.82 -0.37 -11.30
N LEU A 80 -21.75 0.42 -11.34
CA LEU A 80 -20.46 0.00 -10.79
C LEU A 80 -20.54 -0.18 -9.27
N LEU A 81 -21.22 0.70 -8.56
CA LEU A 81 -21.45 0.57 -7.13
C LEU A 81 -22.25 -0.70 -6.80
N ALA A 82 -23.32 -0.95 -7.53
CA ALA A 82 -24.13 -2.16 -7.38
C ALA A 82 -23.29 -3.42 -7.63
N LEU A 83 -22.51 -3.45 -8.73
CA LEU A 83 -21.64 -4.58 -9.06
C LEU A 83 -20.60 -4.82 -7.97
N CYS A 84 -19.90 -3.78 -7.52
CA CYS A 84 -18.92 -3.85 -6.45
C CYS A 84 -19.56 -4.38 -5.15
N THR A 85 -20.73 -3.88 -4.79
CA THR A 85 -21.46 -4.33 -3.60
C THR A 85 -21.86 -5.80 -3.70
N ILE A 86 -22.39 -6.22 -4.85
CA ILE A 86 -22.80 -7.61 -5.09
C ILE A 86 -21.58 -8.54 -4.98
N LEU A 87 -20.49 -8.21 -5.66
CA LEU A 87 -19.25 -9.01 -5.62
C LEU A 87 -18.66 -9.08 -4.22
N GLY A 88 -18.66 -7.97 -3.48
CA GLY A 88 -18.21 -7.95 -2.08
C GLY A 88 -19.07 -8.82 -1.16
N VAL A 89 -20.38 -8.75 -1.31
CA VAL A 89 -21.31 -9.61 -0.52
C VAL A 89 -21.13 -11.09 -0.88
N LEU A 90 -20.99 -11.41 -2.17
CA LEU A 90 -20.74 -12.78 -2.61
C LEU A 90 -19.41 -13.30 -2.10
N PHE A 91 -18.35 -12.49 -2.16
CA PHE A 91 -17.04 -12.83 -1.59
C PHE A 91 -17.15 -13.18 -0.12
N VAL A 92 -17.75 -12.30 0.70
CA VAL A 92 -17.91 -12.54 2.14
C VAL A 92 -18.74 -13.80 2.42
N ARG A 93 -19.76 -14.09 1.63
CA ARG A 93 -20.58 -15.30 1.79
C ARG A 93 -19.78 -16.56 1.50
N VAL A 94 -19.13 -16.61 0.32
CA VAL A 94 -18.34 -17.77 -0.09
C VAL A 94 -17.20 -18.03 0.90
N GLU A 95 -16.53 -16.99 1.35
CA GLU A 95 -15.42 -17.08 2.31
C GLU A 95 -15.85 -17.60 3.69
N ARG A 96 -17.06 -17.23 4.13
CA ARG A 96 -17.63 -17.75 5.38
C ARG A 96 -18.02 -19.22 5.34
N GLU A 97 -18.32 -19.74 4.16
CA GLU A 97 -18.73 -21.14 3.95
C GLU A 97 -17.54 -22.03 3.55
N SER A 98 -16.41 -21.42 3.16
CA SER A 98 -15.22 -22.13 2.73
C SER A 98 -14.57 -22.91 3.88
N LYS A 99 -14.13 -24.13 3.58
CA LYS A 99 -13.35 -24.96 4.55
C LYS A 99 -11.89 -24.48 4.72
N SER A 100 -11.40 -23.72 3.76
CA SER A 100 -10.03 -23.15 3.76
C SER A 100 -10.08 -21.70 3.28
N PRO A 101 -10.72 -20.79 4.06
CA PRO A 101 -10.91 -19.42 3.63
C PRO A 101 -9.58 -18.69 3.44
N LEU A 102 -9.48 -17.82 2.44
CA LEU A 102 -8.35 -16.93 2.24
C LEU A 102 -8.31 -15.85 3.31
N VAL A 103 -9.51 -15.37 3.69
CA VAL A 103 -9.68 -14.36 4.74
C VAL A 103 -10.61 -14.89 5.82
N ASP A 104 -10.05 -15.21 6.96
CA ASP A 104 -10.87 -15.62 8.11
C ASP A 104 -11.48 -14.39 8.80
N PHE A 105 -12.72 -14.07 8.41
CA PHE A 105 -13.46 -12.95 9.00
C PHE A 105 -13.74 -13.12 10.49
N SER A 106 -13.61 -14.32 11.05
CA SER A 106 -13.79 -14.55 12.48
C SER A 106 -12.72 -13.82 13.32
N LEU A 107 -11.54 -13.62 12.75
CA LEU A 107 -10.43 -12.90 13.39
C LEU A 107 -10.80 -11.44 13.70
N PHE A 108 -11.64 -10.81 12.90
CA PHE A 108 -12.11 -9.43 13.14
C PHE A 108 -13.04 -9.30 14.35
N ARG A 109 -13.54 -10.42 14.90
CA ARG A 109 -14.26 -10.43 16.17
C ARG A 109 -13.32 -10.26 17.35
N ILE A 110 -12.03 -10.56 17.17
CA ILE A 110 -10.99 -10.33 18.16
C ILE A 110 -10.62 -8.84 18.12
N ARG A 111 -10.94 -8.14 19.19
CA ARG A 111 -10.81 -6.67 19.28
C ARG A 111 -9.39 -6.17 18.99
N SER A 112 -8.38 -6.86 19.52
CA SER A 112 -6.98 -6.52 19.27
C SER A 112 -6.59 -6.67 17.80
N PHE A 113 -7.07 -7.72 17.12
CA PHE A 113 -6.84 -7.94 15.70
C PHE A 113 -7.50 -6.87 14.85
N ALA A 114 -8.77 -6.55 15.11
CA ALA A 114 -9.51 -5.53 14.37
C ALA A 114 -8.86 -4.15 14.51
N LEU A 115 -8.48 -3.77 15.76
CA LEU A 115 -7.81 -2.48 16.02
C LEU A 115 -6.42 -2.41 15.41
N ALA A 116 -5.64 -3.49 15.43
CA ALA A 116 -4.33 -3.53 14.79
C ALA A 116 -4.43 -3.37 13.27
N ASN A 117 -5.39 -4.04 12.63
CA ASN A 117 -5.63 -3.88 11.19
C ASN A 117 -6.12 -2.47 10.83
N LEU A 118 -7.00 -1.88 11.65
CA LEU A 118 -7.45 -0.51 11.45
C LEU A 118 -6.28 0.48 11.57
N ALA A 119 -5.46 0.34 12.59
CA ALA A 119 -4.27 1.17 12.78
C ALA A 119 -3.29 1.03 11.60
N GLY A 120 -3.03 -0.20 11.14
CA GLY A 120 -2.22 -0.47 9.97
C GLY A 120 -2.78 0.16 8.70
N PHE A 121 -4.08 0.07 8.48
CA PHE A 121 -4.77 0.68 7.35
C PHE A 121 -4.63 2.21 7.35
N LEU A 122 -4.88 2.87 8.48
CA LEU A 122 -4.73 4.31 8.63
C LEU A 122 -3.28 4.77 8.43
N THR A 123 -2.32 4.02 8.98
CA THR A 123 -0.89 4.29 8.78
C THR A 123 -0.50 4.15 7.31
N PHE A 124 -1.01 3.13 6.62
CA PHE A 124 -0.73 2.93 5.20
C PHE A 124 -1.32 4.05 4.33
N ILE A 125 -2.53 4.53 4.62
CA ILE A 125 -3.13 5.68 3.93
C ILE A 125 -2.25 6.93 4.12
N SER A 126 -1.85 7.22 5.36
CA SER A 126 -0.97 8.36 5.67
C SER A 126 0.36 8.26 4.93
N PHE A 127 0.98 7.09 4.97
CA PHE A 127 2.25 6.85 4.27
C PHE A 127 2.10 7.00 2.76
N SER A 128 1.03 6.46 2.18
CA SER A 128 0.75 6.58 0.74
C SER A 128 0.52 8.03 0.33
N ALA A 129 -0.24 8.79 1.10
CA ALA A 129 -0.48 10.21 0.84
C ALA A 129 0.84 11.00 0.85
N VAL A 130 1.68 10.82 1.86
CA VAL A 130 3.00 11.46 1.94
C VAL A 130 3.89 11.04 0.76
N SER A 131 3.93 9.74 0.44
CA SER A 131 4.77 9.21 -0.64
C SER A 131 4.38 9.76 -2.02
N VAL A 132 3.09 10.00 -2.26
CA VAL A 132 2.60 10.55 -3.52
C VAL A 132 2.75 12.07 -3.57
N LEU A 133 2.41 12.77 -2.49
CA LEU A 133 2.40 14.24 -2.50
C LEU A 133 3.80 14.85 -2.36
N THR A 134 4.72 14.18 -1.68
CA THR A 134 6.07 14.73 -1.43
C THR A 134 6.84 15.06 -2.71
N PRO A 135 6.89 14.21 -3.76
CA PRO A 135 7.58 14.57 -5.00
C PRO A 135 7.05 15.87 -5.61
N PHE A 136 5.72 15.98 -5.71
CA PHE A 136 5.09 17.19 -6.25
C PHE A 136 5.43 18.43 -5.43
N PHE A 137 5.41 18.32 -4.10
CA PHE A 137 5.81 19.41 -3.23
C PHE A 137 7.28 19.83 -3.44
N LEU A 138 8.17 18.85 -3.57
CA LEU A 138 9.60 19.11 -3.77
C LEU A 138 9.87 19.77 -5.14
N GLU A 139 9.20 19.32 -6.20
CA GLU A 139 9.42 19.81 -7.55
C GLU A 139 8.65 21.12 -7.84
N GLU A 140 7.36 21.18 -7.52
CA GLU A 140 6.51 22.31 -7.90
C GLU A 140 6.56 23.47 -6.90
N VAL A 141 6.67 23.18 -5.60
CA VAL A 141 6.67 24.24 -4.58
C VAL A 141 8.09 24.70 -4.24
N LEU A 142 9.03 23.76 -4.07
CA LEU A 142 10.41 24.09 -3.75
C LEU A 142 11.30 24.29 -4.98
N GLY A 143 10.81 23.99 -6.18
CA GLY A 143 11.53 24.17 -7.44
C GLY A 143 12.76 23.26 -7.59
N LEU A 144 12.76 22.11 -6.92
CA LEU A 144 13.89 21.17 -6.99
C LEU A 144 13.84 20.41 -8.32
N THR A 145 15.04 20.05 -8.81
CA THR A 145 15.12 19.16 -9.96
C THR A 145 14.68 17.74 -9.58
N PRO A 146 14.15 16.92 -10.52
CA PRO A 146 13.74 15.54 -10.25
C PRO A 146 14.83 14.69 -9.60
N ASP A 147 16.10 14.93 -9.95
CA ASP A 147 17.24 14.23 -9.34
C ASP A 147 17.43 14.61 -7.87
N GLN A 148 17.25 15.88 -7.54
CA GLN A 148 17.30 16.36 -6.14
C GLN A 148 16.11 15.84 -5.34
N ALA A 149 14.90 15.90 -5.89
CA ALA A 149 13.71 15.36 -5.25
C ALA A 149 13.86 13.86 -4.97
N GLY A 150 14.36 13.10 -5.94
CA GLY A 150 14.67 11.67 -5.77
C GLY A 150 15.70 11.40 -4.67
N LEU A 151 16.74 12.23 -4.56
CA LEU A 151 17.72 12.11 -3.49
C LEU A 151 17.10 12.33 -2.11
N PHE A 152 16.27 13.36 -1.94
CA PHE A 152 15.53 13.60 -0.69
C PHE A 152 14.62 12.42 -0.34
N MET A 153 13.91 11.87 -1.33
CA MET A 153 13.04 10.71 -1.10
C MET A 153 13.79 9.44 -0.71
N THR A 154 15.07 9.34 -1.03
CA THR A 154 15.91 8.20 -0.62
C THR A 154 16.07 8.11 0.91
N ALA A 155 15.82 9.19 1.64
CA ALA A 155 15.83 9.18 3.09
C ALA A 155 14.79 8.21 3.70
N ILE A 156 13.65 8.02 3.03
CA ILE A 156 12.57 7.13 3.50
C ILE A 156 13.04 5.66 3.55
N PRO A 157 13.48 5.04 2.44
CA PRO A 157 13.94 3.65 2.47
C PRO A 157 15.19 3.46 3.31
N LEU A 158 16.10 4.44 3.40
CA LEU A 158 17.25 4.35 4.28
C LEU A 158 16.85 4.33 5.76
N THR A 159 15.88 5.16 6.15
CA THR A 159 15.35 5.14 7.52
C THR A 159 14.69 3.80 7.82
N ILE A 160 13.89 3.26 6.90
CA ILE A 160 13.26 1.94 7.07
C ILE A 160 14.33 0.85 7.23
N LEU A 161 15.38 0.88 6.42
CA LEU A 161 16.47 -0.11 6.46
C LEU A 161 17.12 -0.19 7.85
N VAL A 162 17.27 0.95 8.52
CA VAL A 162 17.89 1.02 9.85
C VAL A 162 16.89 0.79 10.97
N VAL A 163 15.73 1.44 10.90
CA VAL A 163 14.76 1.47 12.00
C VAL A 163 13.96 0.15 12.08
N ALA A 164 13.65 -0.49 10.94
CA ALA A 164 12.83 -1.71 10.95
C ALA A 164 13.47 -2.87 11.77
N PRO A 165 14.75 -3.23 11.58
CA PRO A 165 15.36 -4.29 12.40
C PRO A 165 15.52 -3.89 13.87
N LEU A 166 15.72 -2.61 14.15
CA LEU A 166 15.80 -2.13 15.53
C LEU A 166 14.43 -2.21 16.21
N SER A 167 13.38 -1.71 15.56
CA SER A 167 12.02 -1.78 16.13
C SER A 167 11.53 -3.23 16.27
N GLY A 168 11.93 -4.15 15.40
CA GLY A 168 11.67 -5.58 15.58
C GLY A 168 12.25 -6.10 16.88
N ARG A 169 13.54 -5.86 17.13
CA ARG A 169 14.21 -6.30 18.38
C ARG A 169 13.62 -5.66 19.63
N PHE A 170 13.28 -4.36 19.57
CA PHE A 170 12.63 -3.67 20.69
C PHE A 170 11.22 -4.21 20.93
N SER A 171 10.49 -4.50 19.87
CA SER A 171 9.14 -5.08 19.96
C SER A 171 9.11 -6.42 20.69
N ASP A 172 10.14 -7.25 20.48
CA ASP A 172 10.26 -8.55 21.17
C ASP A 172 10.50 -8.39 22.68
N GLN A 173 11.09 -7.27 23.12
CA GLN A 173 11.43 -7.03 24.53
C GLN A 173 10.34 -6.25 25.29
N VAL A 174 9.75 -5.24 24.66
CA VAL A 174 8.85 -4.26 25.33
C VAL A 174 7.38 -4.48 24.94
N GLY A 175 7.15 -5.27 23.88
CA GLY A 175 5.81 -5.48 23.31
C GLY A 175 5.48 -4.51 22.19
N THR A 176 4.52 -4.92 21.36
CA THR A 176 4.19 -4.23 20.10
C THR A 176 3.36 -2.95 20.30
N GLN A 177 2.50 -2.91 21.33
CA GLN A 177 1.50 -1.86 21.51
C GLN A 177 2.12 -0.48 21.78
N GLY A 178 3.07 -0.40 22.71
CA GLY A 178 3.75 0.84 23.07
C GLY A 178 4.58 1.39 21.90
N LEU A 179 5.26 0.49 21.19
CA LEU A 179 6.10 0.86 20.07
C LEU A 179 5.27 1.36 18.88
N ALA A 180 4.14 0.73 18.60
CA ALA A 180 3.21 1.17 17.56
C ALA A 180 2.61 2.56 17.88
N ALA A 181 2.21 2.79 19.13
CA ALA A 181 1.70 4.09 19.58
C ALA A 181 2.76 5.19 19.45
N LEU A 182 4.00 4.91 19.89
CA LEU A 182 5.14 5.82 19.73
C LEU A 182 5.42 6.14 18.26
N GLY A 183 5.46 5.12 17.40
CA GLY A 183 5.65 5.30 15.96
C GLY A 183 4.57 6.17 15.32
N GLY A 184 3.31 5.97 15.71
CA GLY A 184 2.18 6.79 15.27
C GLY A 184 2.31 8.26 15.71
N LEU A 185 2.71 8.52 16.96
CA LEU A 185 2.92 9.88 17.47
C LEU A 185 4.09 10.58 16.77
N ILE A 186 5.22 9.88 16.61
CA ILE A 186 6.40 10.42 15.91
C ILE A 186 6.05 10.70 14.43
N GLY A 187 5.26 9.84 13.78
CA GLY A 187 4.82 10.05 12.41
C GLY A 187 3.80 11.18 12.25
N ALA A 188 2.95 11.41 13.24
CA ALA A 188 1.96 12.49 13.22
C ALA A 188 2.57 13.87 13.46
N ALA A 189 3.61 13.98 14.28
CA ALA A 189 4.22 15.26 14.67
C ALA A 189 4.68 16.11 13.48
N PRO A 190 5.45 15.61 12.50
CA PRO A 190 5.84 16.40 11.33
C PRO A 190 4.68 16.80 10.44
N LEU A 191 3.62 16.00 10.35
CA LEU A 191 2.43 16.35 9.58
C LEU A 191 1.67 17.53 10.21
N PHE A 192 1.54 17.53 11.54
CA PHE A 192 1.00 18.69 12.27
C PHE A 192 1.88 19.92 12.11
N TRP A 193 3.19 19.75 12.15
CA TRP A 193 4.11 20.85 11.93
C TRP A 193 3.96 21.44 10.53
N MET A 194 3.93 20.61 9.50
CA MET A 194 3.73 21.06 8.12
C MET A 194 2.37 21.77 7.95
N ALA A 195 1.29 21.25 8.52
CA ALA A 195 -0.02 21.89 8.50
C ALA A 195 -0.01 23.26 9.21
N GLY A 196 0.74 23.41 10.29
CA GLY A 196 0.95 24.69 10.98
C GLY A 196 1.74 25.70 10.15
N LEU A 197 2.75 25.25 9.42
CA LEU A 197 3.55 26.12 8.54
C LEU A 197 2.75 26.69 7.38
N THR A 198 1.84 25.91 6.79
CA THR A 198 0.94 26.39 5.74
C THR A 198 -0.01 27.48 6.25
N GLY A 199 -0.49 27.34 7.51
CA GLY A 199 -1.34 28.35 8.17
C GLY A 199 -0.60 29.64 8.55
N LEU A 200 0.73 29.60 8.67
CA LEU A 200 1.56 30.78 9.04
C LEU A 200 2.14 31.52 7.83
N GLY A 201 1.75 31.16 6.59
CA GLY A 201 2.20 31.85 5.37
C GLY A 201 3.65 31.60 4.97
N PHE A 202 4.31 30.59 5.55
CA PHE A 202 5.67 30.19 5.18
C PHE A 202 5.74 29.42 3.86
N VAL A 203 4.61 28.95 3.36
CA VAL A 203 4.52 28.33 2.03
C VAL A 203 3.88 29.32 1.08
N PRO A 204 4.44 29.58 -0.11
CA PRO A 204 3.83 30.44 -1.10
C PRO A 204 2.39 29.99 -1.37
N ASP A 205 1.51 30.96 -1.49
CA ASP A 205 0.07 30.75 -1.69
C ASP A 205 -0.17 29.91 -2.96
N VAL A 206 -0.44 28.62 -2.77
CA VAL A 206 -0.68 27.64 -3.85
C VAL A 206 -1.98 27.98 -4.62
N SER A 207 -2.79 28.94 -4.12
CA SER A 207 -4.01 29.41 -4.80
C SER A 207 -3.73 30.24 -6.06
N ARG A 208 -2.46 30.51 -6.39
CA ARG A 208 -2.03 31.28 -7.56
C ARG A 208 -1.42 30.41 -8.67
N LEU A 209 -1.38 29.09 -8.48
CA LEU A 209 -1.03 28.11 -9.52
C LEU A 209 -2.29 27.45 -10.07
#